data_8265b466370e2b5d2af3da1a298aade3
#
_entry.id   8265b466370e2b5d2af3da1a298aade3
#
_cell.length_a   1.000
_cell.length_b   1.000
_cell.length_c   1.000
_cell.angle_alpha   90.00
_cell.angle_beta   90.00
_cell.angle_gamma   90.00
#
_symmetry.space_group_name_H-M   'P 1'
#
loop_
_entity.id
_entity.type
_entity.pdbx_description
1 polymer ?
#
loop_
_entity_poly.entity_id
_entity_poly.type
_entity_poly.pdbx_seq_one_letter_code
_entity_poly.pdbx_strand_id
1 'polypeptide(L)'
;MSSAAAAAFRLGQRVHTAGDPRRVGTVRYLGPVEGHAGDWVGVDWDDGAGGRHDGSLTGRRYFVAAGECSASFARPTALSGGISLPDALRLRYRVQDFTKEEQDEMYVFSTSQKRVSVEFVGTDKVQEKLNNFNELTSASVSYMGVSSIGAPDELKSLVPNLRLLDLTGNLFSQWQDISSLCQALASLEVLNLTNNTMENDVVETPMLENIRILVLNNCGVTWELVEKIKVSLSCISELHLMSNRLNMIMSPDGKFVQGFNTLRLLNLEDNHIDSWDEIVKFSYLRSLEQLHLNKNRLKHVKYPSNLSTDGPLDDAAAVPFENLQVLLLGSNDIDDFSSVDSLNLFPNLRDVRLSDNPIADPAKGGAPRFVLVARLMKVGILNGSEISPRERRESEIRYVRLVMGKIESNDPEEIKRLHPRFAELKSFHGIEDEKPTSSTSGPQKMASGLISVTLKCVGPSMGEKQPLTKKLPPTTTVGKLKSLCESFFKLKDLKVRLFVEEESCMMTTAFTGTVMPSTTTSGGGHGLSDGAWNWLGRNHCCGRRELASRLQRSRQLRKLQQLFVFEDKGADDAPRFLYISFCGNVHLLNIVAGLGYKMDQQFSIVTIL
;
A
#
# COMPACT_ATOMS: atom_id res chain seq x y z
N MET A 1 -25.37 50.32 6.13
CA MET A 1 -26.16 49.07 6.22
C MET A 1 -25.15 47.93 6.10
N SER A 2 -24.77 47.32 7.20
CA SER A 2 -23.99 46.07 7.18
C SER A 2 -24.85 45.04 6.46
N SER A 3 -24.33 44.49 5.36
CA SER A 3 -25.10 43.53 4.55
C SER A 3 -25.35 42.28 5.40
N ALA A 4 -26.59 41.84 5.47
CA ALA A 4 -27.02 40.62 6.15
C ALA A 4 -26.23 39.37 5.70
N ALA A 5 -25.58 39.42 4.55
CA ALA A 5 -24.79 38.36 3.97
C ALA A 5 -23.41 38.17 4.65
N ALA A 6 -22.76 39.23 5.16
CA ALA A 6 -21.50 39.12 5.92
C ALA A 6 -21.76 38.62 7.36
N ALA A 7 -22.97 38.82 7.88
CA ALA A 7 -23.40 38.31 9.19
C ALA A 7 -23.62 36.78 9.23
N ALA A 8 -23.59 36.12 8.06
CA ALA A 8 -23.77 34.67 7.96
C ALA A 8 -22.50 33.86 8.31
N PHE A 9 -21.32 34.52 8.37
CA PHE A 9 -20.04 33.86 8.65
C PHE A 9 -19.39 34.40 9.93
N ARG A 10 -18.51 33.61 10.53
CA ARG A 10 -17.72 33.98 11.72
C ARG A 10 -16.22 33.85 11.43
N LEU A 11 -15.40 34.67 12.08
CA LEU A 11 -13.95 34.50 12.04
C LEU A 11 -13.59 33.13 12.62
N GLY A 12 -12.65 32.45 11.96
CA GLY A 12 -12.25 31.08 12.29
C GLY A 12 -13.17 29.99 11.73
N GLN A 13 -14.35 30.35 11.22
CA GLN A 13 -15.28 29.37 10.64
C GLN A 13 -14.67 28.67 9.42
N ARG A 14 -14.85 27.36 9.36
CA ARG A 14 -14.52 26.55 8.19
C ARG A 14 -15.61 26.72 7.13
N VAL A 15 -15.19 26.91 5.89
CA VAL A 15 -16.09 27.13 4.75
C VAL A 15 -15.55 26.39 3.52
N HIS A 16 -16.43 26.15 2.56
CA HIS A 16 -16.03 25.69 1.24
C HIS A 16 -16.58 26.61 0.14
N THR A 17 -16.04 26.52 -1.06
CA THR A 17 -16.59 27.22 -2.22
C THR A 17 -17.98 26.68 -2.54
N ALA A 18 -18.96 27.54 -2.81
CA ALA A 18 -20.28 27.12 -3.22
C ALA A 18 -20.19 26.28 -4.51
N GLY A 19 -20.75 25.07 -4.49
CA GLY A 19 -20.67 24.10 -5.60
C GLY A 19 -19.42 23.22 -5.63
N ASP A 20 -18.40 23.50 -4.79
CA ASP A 20 -17.20 22.65 -4.68
C ASP A 20 -16.84 22.41 -3.20
N PRO A 21 -17.35 21.35 -2.57
CA PRO A 21 -17.06 21.02 -1.18
C PRO A 21 -15.60 20.59 -0.93
N ARG A 22 -14.81 20.34 -1.97
CA ARG A 22 -13.38 19.95 -1.83
C ARG A 22 -12.47 21.14 -1.63
N ARG A 23 -12.90 22.33 -2.05
CA ARG A 23 -12.15 23.56 -1.84
C ARG A 23 -12.52 24.20 -0.51
N VAL A 24 -11.79 23.82 0.52
CA VAL A 24 -12.04 24.19 1.93
C VAL A 24 -11.04 25.23 2.39
N GLY A 25 -11.45 26.13 3.29
CA GLY A 25 -10.60 27.14 3.90
C GLY A 25 -11.19 27.69 5.19
N THR A 26 -10.46 28.59 5.82
CA THR A 26 -10.83 29.25 7.06
C THR A 26 -11.13 30.73 6.83
N VAL A 27 -12.23 31.23 7.36
CA VAL A 27 -12.56 32.66 7.35
C VAL A 27 -11.60 33.41 8.27
N ARG A 28 -10.83 34.36 7.69
CA ARG A 28 -9.86 35.18 8.41
C ARG A 28 -10.21 36.65 8.46
N TYR A 29 -11.13 37.10 7.60
CA TYR A 29 -11.56 38.49 7.54
C TYR A 29 -13.03 38.60 7.13
N LEU A 30 -13.74 39.54 7.71
CA LEU A 30 -15.11 39.91 7.36
C LEU A 30 -15.23 41.43 7.31
N GLY A 31 -15.62 41.99 6.20
CA GLY A 31 -15.85 43.43 6.04
C GLY A 31 -15.52 43.98 4.66
N PRO A 32 -15.50 45.33 4.54
CA PRO A 32 -15.24 46.01 3.28
C PRO A 32 -13.76 45.90 2.87
N VAL A 33 -13.52 45.79 1.59
CA VAL A 33 -12.18 45.80 0.97
C VAL A 33 -12.03 47.10 0.17
N GLU A 34 -10.95 47.82 0.38
CA GLU A 34 -10.69 49.10 -0.25
C GLU A 34 -10.69 48.99 -1.79
N GLY A 35 -11.36 49.93 -2.46
CA GLY A 35 -11.54 49.89 -3.91
C GLY A 35 -12.62 48.90 -4.42
N HIS A 36 -13.28 48.17 -3.54
CA HIS A 36 -14.29 47.17 -3.93
C HIS A 36 -15.60 47.34 -3.15
N ALA A 37 -16.71 47.54 -3.83
CA ALA A 37 -18.02 47.78 -3.19
C ALA A 37 -18.52 46.56 -2.40
N GLY A 38 -19.20 46.83 -1.26
CA GLY A 38 -19.85 45.83 -0.42
C GLY A 38 -18.88 45.01 0.45
N ASP A 39 -19.44 44.09 1.23
CA ASP A 39 -18.68 43.25 2.15
C ASP A 39 -18.07 42.03 1.47
N TRP A 40 -16.90 41.66 1.96
CA TRP A 40 -16.11 40.54 1.50
C TRP A 40 -15.74 39.61 2.66
N VAL A 41 -15.54 38.34 2.33
CA VAL A 41 -14.99 37.33 3.22
C VAL A 41 -13.57 37.00 2.78
N GLY A 42 -12.59 37.26 3.64
CA GLY A 42 -11.20 36.84 3.41
C GLY A 42 -11.05 35.39 3.88
N VAL A 43 -10.71 34.50 2.97
CA VAL A 43 -10.56 33.06 3.22
C VAL A 43 -9.11 32.66 2.99
N ASP A 44 -8.57 31.92 3.92
CA ASP A 44 -7.28 31.23 3.84
C ASP A 44 -7.53 29.76 3.51
N TRP A 45 -7.14 29.34 2.30
CA TRP A 45 -7.42 28.01 1.75
C TRP A 45 -6.39 26.98 2.21
N ASP A 46 -6.83 25.76 2.52
CA ASP A 46 -6.02 24.72 3.13
C ASP A 46 -4.90 24.17 2.24
N ASP A 47 -5.07 24.18 0.94
CA ASP A 47 -4.11 23.66 -0.04
C ASP A 47 -2.84 24.53 -0.21
N GLY A 48 -2.78 25.66 0.51
CA GLY A 48 -1.64 26.58 0.52
C GLY A 48 -1.39 27.34 -0.80
N ALA A 49 -2.05 26.93 -1.88
CA ALA A 49 -1.90 27.53 -3.21
C ALA A 49 -3.25 27.88 -3.88
N GLY A 50 -4.36 27.65 -3.20
CA GLY A 50 -5.71 27.87 -3.71
C GLY A 50 -6.14 29.33 -3.76
N GLY A 51 -5.35 30.24 -3.23
CA GLY A 51 -5.60 31.67 -3.15
C GLY A 51 -4.88 32.51 -4.21
N ARG A 52 -4.74 33.81 -3.97
CA ARG A 52 -4.13 34.78 -4.86
C ARG A 52 -3.15 35.72 -4.14
N HIS A 53 -3.14 35.75 -2.83
CA HIS A 53 -2.35 36.66 -2.00
C HIS A 53 -2.16 36.09 -0.58
N ASP A 54 -1.37 36.79 0.24
CA ASP A 54 -1.03 36.47 1.64
C ASP A 54 -1.98 37.10 2.69
N GLY A 55 -3.13 37.59 2.25
CA GLY A 55 -4.05 38.39 3.05
C GLY A 55 -3.85 39.89 2.89
N SER A 56 -2.91 40.33 2.05
CA SER A 56 -2.69 41.73 1.68
C SER A 56 -3.28 42.03 0.30
N LEU A 57 -3.80 43.25 0.12
CA LEU A 57 -4.30 43.73 -1.17
C LEU A 57 -3.95 45.21 -1.30
N THR A 58 -3.40 45.65 -2.44
CA THR A 58 -3.02 47.04 -2.72
C THR A 58 -2.17 47.70 -1.61
N GLY A 59 -1.25 46.91 -1.01
CA GLY A 59 -0.35 47.39 0.04
C GLY A 59 -0.95 47.42 1.45
N ARG A 60 -2.24 47.11 1.61
CA ARG A 60 -2.91 47.01 2.90
C ARG A 60 -3.09 45.54 3.31
N ARG A 61 -2.70 45.21 4.56
CA ARG A 61 -2.92 43.89 5.15
C ARG A 61 -4.24 43.83 5.87
N TYR A 62 -5.11 42.89 5.51
CA TYR A 62 -6.41 42.64 6.13
C TYR A 62 -6.33 41.49 7.13
N PHE A 63 -5.53 40.47 6.83
CA PHE A 63 -5.27 39.33 7.71
C PHE A 63 -3.94 38.68 7.34
N VAL A 64 -3.49 37.72 8.12
CA VAL A 64 -2.30 36.92 7.84
C VAL A 64 -2.77 35.54 7.37
N ALA A 65 -2.36 35.14 6.18
CA ALA A 65 -2.61 33.81 5.62
C ALA A 65 -1.45 32.85 5.94
N ALA A 66 -1.71 31.56 5.86
CA ALA A 66 -0.71 30.51 6.10
C ALA A 66 0.38 30.47 5.03
N GLY A 67 0.06 30.86 3.79
CA GLY A 67 0.99 30.89 2.66
C GLY A 67 0.92 32.17 1.85
N GLU A 68 1.93 32.42 1.03
CA GLU A 68 2.02 33.62 0.18
C GLU A 68 0.86 33.75 -0.83
N CYS A 69 0.28 32.62 -1.24
CA CYS A 69 -0.81 32.54 -2.21
C CYS A 69 -1.98 31.69 -1.69
N SER A 70 -2.14 31.53 -0.37
CA SER A 70 -3.23 30.72 0.19
C SER A 70 -4.54 31.49 0.39
N ALA A 71 -4.51 32.83 0.37
CA ALA A 71 -5.68 33.65 0.67
C ALA A 71 -6.40 34.19 -0.58
N SER A 72 -7.70 34.41 -0.45
CA SER A 72 -8.48 35.20 -1.40
C SER A 72 -9.66 35.88 -0.71
N PHE A 73 -10.13 37.00 -1.31
CA PHE A 73 -11.40 37.61 -0.96
C PHE A 73 -12.51 37.03 -1.83
N ALA A 74 -13.54 36.50 -1.20
CA ALA A 74 -14.72 35.94 -1.87
C ALA A 74 -16.00 36.71 -1.50
N ARG A 75 -16.98 36.71 -2.36
CA ARG A 75 -18.32 37.18 -1.99
C ARG A 75 -18.98 36.15 -1.08
N PRO A 76 -19.79 36.58 -0.09
CA PRO A 76 -20.53 35.65 0.78
C PRO A 76 -21.33 34.59 0.01
N THR A 77 -21.92 34.94 -1.13
CA THR A 77 -22.70 34.04 -1.99
C THR A 77 -21.87 33.00 -2.72
N ALA A 78 -20.56 33.18 -2.80
CA ALA A 78 -19.63 32.21 -3.41
C ALA A 78 -19.10 31.19 -2.39
N LEU A 79 -19.53 31.29 -1.14
CA LEU A 79 -19.10 30.42 -0.04
C LEU A 79 -20.30 29.69 0.57
N SER A 80 -20.04 28.51 1.12
CA SER A 80 -20.97 27.74 1.93
C SER A 80 -20.38 27.48 3.31
N GLY A 81 -21.17 27.67 4.35
CA GLY A 81 -20.84 27.30 5.73
C GLY A 81 -21.09 25.82 6.04
N GLY A 82 -21.50 25.04 5.04
CA GLY A 82 -21.74 23.61 5.15
C GLY A 82 -23.18 23.23 5.49
N ILE A 83 -23.39 21.94 5.69
CA ILE A 83 -24.68 21.31 6.02
C ILE A 83 -24.57 20.49 7.30
N SER A 84 -25.71 20.05 7.86
CA SER A 84 -25.71 19.15 9.00
C SER A 84 -25.40 17.70 8.60
N LEU A 85 -24.89 16.89 9.55
CA LEU A 85 -24.65 15.47 9.31
C LEU A 85 -25.92 14.67 8.94
N PRO A 86 -27.08 14.88 9.60
CA PRO A 86 -28.33 14.24 9.17
C PRO A 86 -28.73 14.58 7.73
N ASP A 87 -28.55 15.85 7.31
CA ASP A 87 -28.86 16.27 5.92
C ASP A 87 -27.90 15.62 4.92
N ALA A 88 -26.60 15.55 5.26
CA ALA A 88 -25.60 14.88 4.44
C ALA A 88 -25.90 13.38 4.28
N LEU A 89 -26.27 12.70 5.36
CA LEU A 89 -26.68 11.30 5.33
C LEU A 89 -27.91 11.09 4.44
N ARG A 90 -28.93 11.93 4.58
CA ARG A 90 -30.12 11.87 3.72
C ARG A 90 -29.77 12.14 2.26
N LEU A 91 -28.93 13.14 1.99
CA LEU A 91 -28.51 13.47 0.64
C LEU A 91 -27.71 12.32 0.00
N ARG A 92 -26.87 11.62 0.77
CA ARG A 92 -26.01 10.56 0.29
C ARG A 92 -26.72 9.23 0.09
N TYR A 93 -27.60 8.88 1.01
CA TYR A 93 -28.21 7.55 1.10
C TYR A 93 -29.70 7.55 0.74
N ARG A 94 -30.35 8.74 0.66
CA ARG A 94 -31.71 8.83 0.14
C ARG A 94 -31.68 8.67 -1.36
N VAL A 95 -32.32 7.64 -1.85
CA VAL A 95 -32.48 7.44 -3.28
C VAL A 95 -33.33 8.58 -3.82
N GLN A 96 -32.77 9.34 -4.73
CA GLN A 96 -33.59 10.10 -5.68
C GLN A 96 -34.23 9.04 -6.58
N ASP A 97 -35.55 8.95 -6.55
CA ASP A 97 -36.29 8.23 -7.58
C ASP A 97 -35.85 8.84 -8.92
N PHE A 98 -34.98 8.14 -9.64
CA PHE A 98 -34.67 8.54 -11.01
C PHE A 98 -35.99 8.59 -11.77
N THR A 99 -36.34 9.76 -12.29
CA THR A 99 -37.48 9.87 -13.15
C THR A 99 -37.28 8.92 -14.33
N LYS A 100 -38.38 8.38 -14.86
CA LYS A 100 -38.31 7.50 -16.05
C LYS A 100 -37.51 8.14 -17.19
N GLU A 101 -37.50 9.47 -17.28
CA GLU A 101 -36.77 10.26 -18.26
C GLU A 101 -35.23 10.17 -18.05
N GLU A 102 -34.74 10.18 -16.81
CA GLU A 102 -33.31 10.03 -16.51
C GLU A 102 -32.79 8.58 -16.68
N GLN A 103 -33.66 7.58 -16.50
CA GLN A 103 -33.35 6.17 -16.79
C GLN A 103 -33.24 5.91 -18.30
N ASP A 104 -34.06 6.58 -19.11
CA ASP A 104 -34.04 6.47 -20.57
C ASP A 104 -32.80 7.16 -21.21
N GLU A 105 -32.12 8.07 -20.50
CA GLU A 105 -30.91 8.71 -20.97
C GLU A 105 -29.64 7.82 -20.80
N MET A 106 -29.69 6.79 -19.96
CA MET A 106 -28.55 5.88 -19.77
C MET A 106 -28.58 4.72 -20.77
N TYR A 107 -27.79 4.81 -21.82
CA TYR A 107 -27.65 3.76 -22.83
C TYR A 107 -26.20 3.51 -23.20
N VAL A 108 -25.90 2.30 -23.65
CA VAL A 108 -24.63 1.93 -24.30
C VAL A 108 -24.89 1.63 -25.77
N PHE A 109 -23.92 1.94 -26.63
CA PHE A 109 -24.01 1.50 -28.01
C PHE A 109 -23.49 0.05 -28.12
N SER A 110 -24.33 -0.83 -28.66
CA SER A 110 -23.88 -2.17 -29.03
C SER A 110 -22.87 -2.11 -30.17
N THR A 111 -22.17 -3.21 -30.43
CA THR A 111 -21.25 -3.34 -31.58
C THR A 111 -21.92 -3.07 -32.93
N SER A 112 -23.25 -3.11 -32.99
CA SER A 112 -24.08 -2.76 -34.17
C SER A 112 -24.60 -1.33 -34.14
N GLN A 113 -24.02 -0.44 -33.30
CA GLN A 113 -24.43 0.98 -33.11
C GLN A 113 -25.92 1.19 -32.73
N LYS A 114 -26.56 0.19 -32.17
CA LYS A 114 -27.90 0.34 -31.60
C LYS A 114 -27.78 0.79 -30.14
N ARG A 115 -28.65 1.76 -29.75
CA ARG A 115 -28.80 2.13 -28.34
C ARG A 115 -29.41 0.95 -27.58
N VAL A 116 -28.73 0.52 -26.52
CA VAL A 116 -29.21 -0.50 -25.59
C VAL A 116 -29.30 0.17 -24.23
N SER A 117 -30.49 0.20 -23.67
CA SER A 117 -30.76 0.72 -22.32
C SER A 117 -29.93 -0.10 -21.31
N VAL A 118 -29.30 0.58 -20.35
CA VAL A 118 -28.55 -0.06 -19.27
C VAL A 118 -29.50 -0.34 -18.13
N GLU A 119 -29.85 -1.60 -17.92
CA GLU A 119 -30.64 -2.04 -16.78
C GLU A 119 -29.71 -2.43 -15.63
N PHE A 120 -29.74 -1.71 -14.51
CA PHE A 120 -29.00 -2.04 -13.31
C PHE A 120 -29.71 -3.15 -12.54
N VAL A 121 -29.25 -4.39 -12.69
CA VAL A 121 -29.84 -5.53 -11.98
C VAL A 121 -29.39 -5.53 -10.51
N GLY A 122 -30.35 -5.44 -9.58
CA GLY A 122 -30.11 -5.52 -8.14
C GLY A 122 -29.98 -4.18 -7.43
N THR A 123 -30.17 -3.05 -8.13
CA THR A 123 -30.24 -1.71 -7.53
C THR A 123 -31.33 -1.63 -6.47
N ASP A 124 -32.52 -2.18 -6.74
CA ASP A 124 -33.67 -2.09 -5.84
C ASP A 124 -33.39 -2.66 -4.45
N LYS A 125 -32.73 -3.82 -4.37
CA LYS A 125 -32.35 -4.44 -3.07
C LYS A 125 -31.25 -3.67 -2.33
N VAL A 126 -30.31 -3.06 -3.06
CA VAL A 126 -29.27 -2.21 -2.47
C VAL A 126 -29.88 -0.91 -2.00
N GLN A 127 -30.79 -0.34 -2.79
CA GLN A 127 -31.51 0.88 -2.49
C GLN A 127 -32.44 0.72 -1.28
N GLU A 128 -33.16 -0.39 -1.20
CA GLU A 128 -34.02 -0.70 -0.05
C GLU A 128 -33.21 -0.80 1.26
N LYS A 129 -32.03 -1.43 1.20
CA LYS A 129 -31.12 -1.48 2.35
C LYS A 129 -30.53 -0.12 2.71
N LEU A 130 -30.18 0.69 1.73
CA LEU A 130 -29.63 2.05 1.96
C LEU A 130 -30.68 3.03 2.47
N ASN A 131 -31.95 2.85 2.11
CA ASN A 131 -33.06 3.64 2.62
C ASN A 131 -33.44 3.32 4.08
N ASN A 132 -33.03 2.14 4.56
CA ASN A 132 -33.27 1.77 5.95
C ASN A 132 -32.11 2.25 6.85
N PHE A 133 -32.13 3.52 7.20
CA PHE A 133 -31.11 4.15 8.07
C PHE A 133 -30.91 3.43 9.40
N ASN A 134 -31.92 2.74 9.92
CA ASN A 134 -31.82 1.99 11.17
C ASN A 134 -30.89 0.76 11.05
N GLU A 135 -30.72 0.20 9.86
CA GLU A 135 -29.82 -0.92 9.61
C GLU A 135 -28.41 -0.48 9.21
N LEU A 136 -28.18 0.83 9.03
CA LEU A 136 -26.90 1.35 8.59
C LEU A 136 -25.86 1.22 9.70
N THR A 137 -24.86 0.38 9.48
CA THR A 137 -23.73 0.18 10.39
C THR A 137 -22.46 0.90 9.97
N SER A 138 -22.36 1.33 8.71
CA SER A 138 -21.24 2.05 8.13
C SER A 138 -21.73 3.14 7.20
N ALA A 139 -21.21 4.35 7.37
CA ALA A 139 -21.55 5.50 6.53
C ALA A 139 -20.31 6.31 6.17
N SER A 140 -20.29 6.85 4.93
CA SER A 140 -19.31 7.83 4.48
C SER A 140 -20.02 9.03 3.87
N VAL A 141 -19.71 10.21 4.39
CA VAL A 141 -20.14 11.51 3.86
C VAL A 141 -18.93 12.37 3.50
N SER A 142 -17.91 11.74 2.94
CA SER A 142 -16.65 12.38 2.59
C SER A 142 -16.84 13.50 1.58
N TYR A 143 -16.23 14.66 1.85
CA TYR A 143 -16.28 15.86 1.00
C TYR A 143 -17.70 16.35 0.68
N MET A 144 -18.61 16.26 1.64
CA MET A 144 -19.97 16.76 1.48
C MET A 144 -20.21 18.14 2.12
N GLY A 145 -19.16 18.75 2.67
CA GLY A 145 -19.25 20.04 3.34
C GLY A 145 -20.02 19.98 4.67
N VAL A 146 -19.93 18.87 5.38
CA VAL A 146 -20.56 18.73 6.70
C VAL A 146 -19.86 19.62 7.70
N SER A 147 -20.59 20.50 8.38
CA SER A 147 -20.06 21.47 9.34
C SER A 147 -20.61 21.32 10.75
N SER A 148 -21.61 20.49 10.95
CA SER A 148 -22.25 20.28 12.25
C SER A 148 -22.86 18.91 12.36
N ILE A 149 -23.02 18.42 13.58
CA ILE A 149 -23.70 17.15 13.87
C ILE A 149 -25.24 17.25 13.74
N GLY A 150 -25.79 18.48 13.64
CA GLY A 150 -27.23 18.71 13.72
C GLY A 150 -27.76 18.51 15.14
N ALA A 151 -29.06 18.19 15.27
CA ALA A 151 -29.66 17.85 16.55
C ALA A 151 -29.23 16.43 16.98
N PRO A 152 -28.64 16.24 18.18
CA PRO A 152 -28.17 14.92 18.63
C PRO A 152 -29.27 13.84 18.66
N ASP A 153 -30.48 14.21 19.09
CA ASP A 153 -31.61 13.28 19.14
C ASP A 153 -32.09 12.84 17.74
N GLU A 154 -32.05 13.75 16.77
CA GLU A 154 -32.34 13.46 15.38
C GLU A 154 -31.31 12.47 14.82
N LEU A 155 -30.01 12.71 15.04
CA LEU A 155 -28.94 11.86 14.58
C LEU A 155 -29.03 10.45 15.19
N LYS A 156 -29.27 10.38 16.51
CA LYS A 156 -29.48 9.12 17.23
C LYS A 156 -30.67 8.32 16.68
N SER A 157 -31.75 9.02 16.35
CA SER A 157 -32.96 8.37 15.79
C SER A 157 -32.75 7.93 14.34
N LEU A 158 -31.94 8.68 13.56
CA LEU A 158 -31.70 8.41 12.15
C LEU A 158 -30.80 7.18 11.96
N VAL A 159 -29.66 7.07 12.67
CA VAL A 159 -28.66 6.02 12.49
C VAL A 159 -28.22 5.39 13.83
N PRO A 160 -29.12 4.74 14.58
CA PRO A 160 -28.87 4.26 15.94
C PRO A 160 -27.80 3.18 16.02
N ASN A 161 -27.58 2.44 14.93
CA ASN A 161 -26.68 1.28 14.89
C ASN A 161 -25.36 1.56 14.14
N LEU A 162 -25.04 2.85 13.90
CA LEU A 162 -23.85 3.22 13.16
C LEU A 162 -22.57 2.93 13.98
N ARG A 163 -21.68 2.12 13.41
CA ARG A 163 -20.39 1.73 14.02
C ARG A 163 -19.19 2.38 13.34
N LEU A 164 -19.28 2.65 12.05
CA LEU A 164 -18.24 3.29 11.27
C LEU A 164 -18.77 4.54 10.62
N LEU A 165 -18.08 5.68 10.84
CA LEU A 165 -18.40 6.95 10.21
C LEU A 165 -17.15 7.56 9.58
N ASP A 166 -17.22 7.79 8.28
CA ASP A 166 -16.20 8.50 7.53
C ASP A 166 -16.63 9.93 7.22
N LEU A 167 -15.98 10.88 7.87
CA LEU A 167 -16.16 12.32 7.73
C LEU A 167 -15.02 12.99 6.97
N THR A 168 -14.27 12.27 6.15
CA THR A 168 -13.11 12.79 5.43
C THR A 168 -13.42 14.08 4.66
N GLY A 169 -12.56 15.10 4.81
CA GLY A 169 -12.60 16.33 4.01
C GLY A 169 -13.85 17.18 4.23
N ASN A 170 -14.36 17.23 5.44
CA ASN A 170 -15.47 18.08 5.84
C ASN A 170 -15.00 19.36 6.58
N LEU A 171 -15.87 20.01 7.30
CA LEU A 171 -15.63 21.33 7.91
C LEU A 171 -15.51 21.27 9.43
N PHE A 172 -15.32 20.07 10.00
CA PHE A 172 -15.12 19.95 11.45
C PHE A 172 -13.79 20.55 11.87
N SER A 173 -13.79 21.26 12.99
CA SER A 173 -12.59 21.81 13.63
C SER A 173 -12.65 21.72 15.16
N GLN A 174 -13.83 21.60 15.74
CA GLN A 174 -14.04 21.65 17.18
C GLN A 174 -14.21 20.24 17.76
N TRP A 175 -13.44 19.92 18.80
CA TRP A 175 -13.56 18.65 19.52
C TRP A 175 -14.89 18.49 20.24
N GLN A 176 -15.55 19.61 20.56
CA GLN A 176 -16.88 19.62 21.17
C GLN A 176 -17.93 18.99 20.27
N ASP A 177 -17.86 19.27 18.95
CA ASP A 177 -18.74 18.65 17.97
C ASP A 177 -18.51 17.15 17.90
N ILE A 178 -17.24 16.71 17.94
CA ILE A 178 -16.85 15.30 17.92
C ILE A 178 -17.31 14.59 19.21
N SER A 179 -17.16 15.24 20.35
CA SER A 179 -17.67 14.74 21.64
C SER A 179 -19.18 14.51 21.59
N SER A 180 -19.93 15.51 21.12
CA SER A 180 -21.39 15.44 20.99
C SER A 180 -21.83 14.37 19.99
N LEU A 181 -21.06 14.19 18.88
CA LEU A 181 -21.25 13.11 17.92
C LEU A 181 -21.15 11.73 18.59
N CYS A 182 -20.07 11.49 19.33
CA CYS A 182 -19.83 10.22 19.98
C CYS A 182 -20.86 9.92 21.10
N GLN A 183 -21.35 10.98 21.78
CA GLN A 183 -22.44 10.83 22.75
C GLN A 183 -23.77 10.46 22.06
N ALA A 184 -24.09 11.08 20.91
CA ALA A 184 -25.29 10.77 20.15
C ALA A 184 -25.25 9.35 19.54
N LEU A 185 -24.08 8.90 19.09
CA LEU A 185 -23.86 7.63 18.45
C LEU A 185 -23.06 6.66 19.35
N ALA A 186 -23.69 6.16 20.40
CA ALA A 186 -23.04 5.30 21.40
C ALA A 186 -22.45 3.97 20.83
N SER A 187 -22.90 3.55 19.66
CA SER A 187 -22.40 2.35 18.96
C SER A 187 -21.19 2.64 18.08
N LEU A 188 -20.74 3.91 17.97
CA LEU A 188 -19.66 4.30 17.06
C LEU A 188 -18.32 3.80 17.58
N GLU A 189 -17.65 2.95 16.79
CA GLU A 189 -16.36 2.35 17.08
C GLU A 189 -15.22 2.88 16.19
N VAL A 190 -15.54 3.27 14.96
CA VAL A 190 -14.58 3.74 13.95
C VAL A 190 -14.95 5.12 13.47
N LEU A 191 -14.06 6.09 13.69
CA LEU A 191 -14.25 7.47 13.27
C LEU A 191 -13.08 7.95 12.42
N ASN A 192 -13.39 8.34 11.18
CA ASN A 192 -12.41 8.91 10.26
C ASN A 192 -12.66 10.41 10.06
N LEU A 193 -11.71 11.23 10.53
CA LEU A 193 -11.71 12.69 10.41
C LEU A 193 -10.63 13.20 9.44
N THR A 194 -10.07 12.36 8.60
CA THR A 194 -9.02 12.74 7.64
C THR A 194 -9.37 14.04 6.90
N ASN A 195 -8.39 14.92 6.74
CA ASN A 195 -8.54 16.23 6.07
C ASN A 195 -9.59 17.17 6.73
N ASN A 196 -9.83 17.04 8.04
CA ASN A 196 -10.52 18.06 8.83
C ASN A 196 -9.47 18.80 9.67
N THR A 197 -9.41 20.11 9.57
CA THR A 197 -8.41 20.89 10.32
C THR A 197 -8.89 21.07 11.76
N MET A 198 -8.40 20.21 12.65
CA MET A 198 -8.82 20.19 14.05
C MET A 198 -8.04 21.22 14.88
N GLU A 199 -8.68 21.86 15.85
CA GLU A 199 -8.02 22.73 16.79
C GLU A 199 -7.17 21.93 17.79
N ASN A 200 -5.97 22.45 18.11
CA ASN A 200 -5.04 21.83 19.06
C ASN A 200 -5.27 22.29 20.50
N ASP A 201 -6.05 23.35 20.71
CA ASP A 201 -6.39 23.84 22.04
C ASP A 201 -7.73 23.25 22.47
N VAL A 202 -7.66 22.29 23.38
CA VAL A 202 -8.82 21.59 23.93
C VAL A 202 -9.05 22.08 25.35
N VAL A 203 -10.17 22.75 25.57
CA VAL A 203 -10.58 23.26 26.90
C VAL A 203 -11.16 22.13 27.74
N GLU A 204 -12.00 21.29 27.13
CA GLU A 204 -12.62 20.14 27.79
C GLU A 204 -12.29 18.86 27.02
N THR A 205 -11.91 17.79 27.72
CA THR A 205 -11.58 16.50 27.13
C THR A 205 -12.80 15.93 26.42
N PRO A 206 -12.72 15.64 25.10
CA PRO A 206 -13.85 15.10 24.36
C PRO A 206 -14.18 13.66 24.80
N MET A 207 -15.43 13.26 24.77
CA MET A 207 -15.88 11.92 25.12
C MET A 207 -15.72 10.99 23.91
N LEU A 208 -14.71 10.12 23.93
CA LEU A 208 -14.35 9.20 22.83
C LEU A 208 -14.23 7.74 23.31
N GLU A 209 -14.86 7.40 24.42
CA GLU A 209 -14.62 6.15 25.16
C GLU A 209 -14.91 4.88 24.37
N ASN A 210 -15.87 4.95 23.42
CA ASN A 210 -16.26 3.80 22.59
C ASN A 210 -15.41 3.66 21.31
N ILE A 211 -14.59 4.67 20.99
CA ILE A 211 -13.83 4.67 19.75
C ILE A 211 -12.65 3.70 19.87
N ARG A 212 -12.61 2.76 18.94
CA ARG A 212 -11.54 1.75 18.78
C ARG A 212 -10.55 2.13 17.70
N ILE A 213 -11.02 2.74 16.62
CA ILE A 213 -10.19 3.19 15.50
C ILE A 213 -10.46 4.68 15.30
N LEU A 214 -9.44 5.50 15.52
CA LEU A 214 -9.49 6.94 15.29
C LEU A 214 -8.50 7.33 14.19
N VAL A 215 -9.02 7.94 13.13
CA VAL A 215 -8.20 8.38 11.99
C VAL A 215 -8.20 9.90 11.92
N LEU A 216 -7.03 10.50 12.19
CA LEU A 216 -6.77 11.95 12.22
C LEU A 216 -5.69 12.32 11.19
N ASN A 217 -5.75 11.73 9.97
CA ASN A 217 -4.74 12.00 8.96
C ASN A 217 -4.91 13.40 8.37
N ASN A 218 -3.81 14.14 8.26
CA ASN A 218 -3.80 15.50 7.72
C ASN A 218 -4.85 16.43 8.40
N CYS A 219 -4.93 16.33 9.72
CA CYS A 219 -5.83 17.15 10.54
C CYS A 219 -5.13 18.32 11.22
N GLY A 220 -3.81 18.45 11.08
CA GLY A 220 -3.00 19.47 11.74
C GLY A 220 -2.85 19.23 13.23
N VAL A 221 -3.09 18.01 13.72
CA VAL A 221 -3.00 17.66 15.14
C VAL A 221 -1.54 17.54 15.60
N THR A 222 -1.26 18.00 16.81
CA THR A 222 0.03 17.85 17.48
C THR A 222 0.02 16.66 18.43
N TRP A 223 1.21 16.15 18.81
CA TRP A 223 1.28 15.10 19.83
C TRP A 223 0.80 15.59 21.21
N GLU A 224 0.97 16.87 21.53
CA GLU A 224 0.44 17.46 22.75
C GLU A 224 -1.09 17.33 22.85
N LEU A 225 -1.81 17.54 21.74
CA LEU A 225 -3.25 17.30 21.68
C LEU A 225 -3.57 15.82 21.93
N VAL A 226 -2.82 14.89 21.29
CA VAL A 226 -3.00 13.45 21.48
C VAL A 226 -2.85 13.08 22.97
N GLU A 227 -1.86 13.65 23.66
CA GLU A 227 -1.68 13.45 25.11
C GLU A 227 -2.87 13.99 25.94
N LYS A 228 -3.46 15.12 25.52
CA LYS A 228 -4.64 15.70 26.20
C LYS A 228 -5.88 14.82 26.05
N ILE A 229 -6.15 14.31 24.82
CA ILE A 229 -7.34 13.50 24.55
C ILE A 229 -7.18 12.02 24.95
N LYS A 230 -5.97 11.57 25.23
CA LYS A 230 -5.64 10.18 25.56
C LYS A 230 -6.51 9.58 26.65
N VAL A 231 -6.87 10.37 27.66
CA VAL A 231 -7.69 9.90 28.79
C VAL A 231 -9.07 9.42 28.37
N SER A 232 -9.62 9.94 27.28
CA SER A 232 -10.89 9.49 26.70
C SER A 232 -10.76 8.34 25.70
N LEU A 233 -9.55 7.95 25.33
CA LEU A 233 -9.29 6.90 24.35
C LEU A 233 -9.06 5.54 25.03
N SER A 234 -9.90 5.18 26.00
CA SER A 234 -9.74 3.97 26.83
C SER A 234 -9.82 2.66 26.04
N CYS A 235 -10.57 2.64 24.94
CA CYS A 235 -10.79 1.46 24.08
C CYS A 235 -9.99 1.50 22.78
N ILE A 236 -9.11 2.48 22.56
CA ILE A 236 -8.41 2.68 21.30
C ILE A 236 -7.51 1.50 20.96
N SER A 237 -7.70 0.90 19.79
CA SER A 237 -6.86 -0.17 19.25
C SER A 237 -5.97 0.31 18.10
N GLU A 238 -6.45 1.29 17.33
CA GLU A 238 -5.73 1.83 16.19
C GLU A 238 -5.82 3.37 16.19
N LEU A 239 -4.66 4.03 16.09
CA LEU A 239 -4.56 5.48 15.99
C LEU A 239 -3.75 5.85 14.76
N HIS A 240 -4.38 6.57 13.83
CA HIS A 240 -3.77 7.01 12.59
C HIS A 240 -3.56 8.53 12.60
N LEU A 241 -2.30 8.95 12.49
CA LEU A 241 -1.85 10.36 12.56
C LEU A 241 -0.98 10.73 11.34
N MET A 242 -1.29 10.19 10.16
CA MET A 242 -0.49 10.43 8.95
C MET A 242 -0.55 11.90 8.55
N SER A 243 0.55 12.41 7.97
CA SER A 243 0.62 13.73 7.32
C SER A 243 0.29 14.92 8.26
N ASN A 244 0.54 14.81 9.57
CA ASN A 244 0.30 15.88 10.54
C ASN A 244 1.52 16.77 10.81
N ARG A 245 2.64 16.54 10.10
CA ARG A 245 3.90 17.27 10.29
C ARG A 245 4.50 17.10 11.69
N LEU A 246 4.18 15.99 12.36
CA LEU A 246 4.73 15.68 13.68
C LEU A 246 6.26 15.51 13.56
N ASN A 247 6.99 16.22 14.40
CA ASN A 247 8.46 16.13 14.48
C ASN A 247 8.96 15.74 15.88
N MET A 248 8.11 15.91 16.89
CA MET A 248 8.44 15.66 18.28
C MET A 248 7.28 14.97 19.00
N ILE A 249 7.61 14.01 19.84
CA ILE A 249 6.68 13.30 20.72
C ILE A 249 6.83 13.87 22.13
N MET A 250 5.87 14.68 22.55
CA MET A 250 5.87 15.29 23.87
C MET A 250 5.22 14.32 24.86
N SER A 251 5.96 13.92 25.89
CA SER A 251 5.40 13.18 27.04
C SER A 251 5.37 14.11 28.27
N PRO A 252 4.36 14.05 29.14
CA PRO A 252 4.30 14.88 30.35
C PRO A 252 5.55 14.77 31.23
N ASP A 253 6.12 13.57 31.33
CA ASP A 253 7.31 13.26 32.10
C ASP A 253 8.62 13.42 31.32
N GLY A 254 8.54 13.81 30.04
CA GLY A 254 9.67 13.99 29.13
C GLY A 254 10.41 12.71 28.72
N LYS A 255 10.01 11.52 29.20
CA LYS A 255 10.71 10.25 28.97
C LYS A 255 9.92 9.31 28.04
N PHE A 256 8.83 8.74 28.52
CA PHE A 256 8.07 7.72 27.80
C PHE A 256 6.60 8.06 27.71
N VAL A 257 5.97 7.67 26.61
CA VAL A 257 4.52 7.71 26.45
C VAL A 257 3.90 6.62 27.32
N GLN A 258 2.94 7.01 28.15
CA GLN A 258 2.21 6.12 29.04
C GLN A 258 0.71 6.13 28.71
N GLY A 259 -0.04 5.18 29.22
CA GLY A 259 -1.43 4.96 28.83
C GLY A 259 -1.53 4.15 27.53
N PHE A 260 -2.60 4.32 26.77
CA PHE A 260 -2.84 3.55 25.53
C PHE A 260 -2.75 2.03 25.75
N ASN A 261 -3.35 1.53 26.84
CA ASN A 261 -3.21 0.13 27.25
C ASN A 261 -3.80 -0.88 26.25
N THR A 262 -4.58 -0.42 25.28
CA THR A 262 -5.24 -1.24 24.25
C THR A 262 -4.74 -0.95 22.84
N LEU A 263 -3.83 0.01 22.65
CA LEU A 263 -3.34 0.46 21.36
C LEU A 263 -2.42 -0.57 20.71
N ARG A 264 -2.86 -1.18 19.63
CA ARG A 264 -2.11 -2.19 18.86
C ARG A 264 -1.41 -1.62 17.65
N LEU A 265 -2.03 -0.63 16.99
CA LEU A 265 -1.48 0.02 15.80
C LEU A 265 -1.37 1.52 15.99
N LEU A 266 -0.15 2.04 15.83
CA LEU A 266 0.14 3.46 15.76
C LEU A 266 0.70 3.79 14.38
N ASN A 267 0.00 4.65 13.64
CA ASN A 267 0.42 5.07 12.32
C ASN A 267 0.86 6.55 12.34
N LEU A 268 2.17 6.75 12.20
CA LEU A 268 2.84 8.05 12.12
C LEU A 268 3.47 8.28 10.74
N GLU A 269 2.95 7.65 9.71
CA GLU A 269 3.47 7.75 8.35
C GLU A 269 3.35 9.18 7.80
N ASP A 270 4.28 9.57 6.92
CA ASP A 270 4.30 10.88 6.25
C ASP A 270 4.30 12.07 7.24
N ASN A 271 5.17 11.99 8.26
CA ASN A 271 5.42 13.05 9.22
C ASN A 271 6.85 13.60 9.07
N HIS A 272 7.31 14.41 10.02
CA HIS A 272 8.62 15.04 9.97
C HIS A 272 9.57 14.52 11.07
N ILE A 273 9.36 13.29 11.54
CA ILE A 273 10.17 12.70 12.60
C ILE A 273 11.55 12.35 12.03
N ASP A 274 12.61 12.94 12.56
CA ASP A 274 13.99 12.78 12.11
C ASP A 274 14.89 12.07 13.14
N SER A 275 14.48 12.02 14.41
CA SER A 275 15.20 11.37 15.49
C SER A 275 14.53 10.08 15.93
N TRP A 276 15.32 9.01 16.03
CA TRP A 276 14.86 7.74 16.59
C TRP A 276 14.55 7.84 18.10
N ASP A 277 15.13 8.82 18.81
CA ASP A 277 14.86 9.05 20.24
C ASP A 277 13.39 9.40 20.49
N GLU A 278 12.73 10.03 19.52
CA GLU A 278 11.28 10.27 19.58
C GLU A 278 10.48 8.96 19.53
N ILE A 279 10.96 7.99 18.76
CA ILE A 279 10.31 6.67 18.61
C ILE A 279 10.54 5.80 19.85
N VAL A 280 11.69 5.92 20.49
CA VAL A 280 12.01 5.20 21.74
C VAL A 280 11.01 5.54 22.85
N LYS A 281 10.38 6.71 22.82
CA LYS A 281 9.34 7.10 23.80
C LYS A 281 8.12 6.17 23.82
N PHE A 282 7.87 5.42 22.73
CA PHE A 282 6.81 4.40 22.63
C PHE A 282 7.23 3.01 23.14
N SER A 283 8.48 2.83 23.54
CA SER A 283 9.05 1.50 23.82
C SER A 283 8.34 0.69 24.90
N TYR A 284 7.62 1.35 25.80
CA TYR A 284 6.88 0.68 26.89
C TYR A 284 5.37 0.60 26.66
N LEU A 285 4.87 0.90 25.46
CA LEU A 285 3.49 0.60 25.10
C LEU A 285 3.34 -0.91 24.86
N ARG A 286 2.96 -1.66 25.90
CA ARG A 286 2.93 -3.14 25.90
C ARG A 286 1.95 -3.74 24.90
N SER A 287 0.87 -3.04 24.57
CA SER A 287 -0.12 -3.51 23.58
C SER A 287 0.30 -3.25 22.14
N LEU A 288 1.38 -2.46 21.88
CA LEU A 288 1.76 -2.02 20.55
C LEU A 288 2.37 -3.17 19.74
N GLU A 289 1.65 -3.58 18.69
CA GLU A 289 2.03 -4.66 17.78
C GLU A 289 2.56 -4.12 16.44
N GLN A 290 2.07 -2.95 16.00
CA GLN A 290 2.38 -2.38 14.70
C GLN A 290 2.71 -0.89 14.82
N LEU A 291 3.86 -0.51 14.27
CA LEU A 291 4.32 0.88 14.22
C LEU A 291 4.69 1.25 12.78
N HIS A 292 3.94 2.17 12.22
CA HIS A 292 4.12 2.63 10.85
C HIS A 292 4.81 3.99 10.84
N LEU A 293 6.01 4.05 10.26
CA LEU A 293 6.90 5.21 10.21
C LEU A 293 7.38 5.51 8.79
N ASN A 294 6.70 4.98 7.76
CA ASN A 294 7.10 5.27 6.37
C ASN A 294 7.08 6.77 6.10
N LYS A 295 7.89 7.23 5.15
CA LYS A 295 7.95 8.64 4.71
C LYS A 295 8.18 9.63 5.86
N ASN A 296 9.09 9.30 6.75
CA ASN A 296 9.67 10.21 7.72
C ASN A 296 11.10 10.58 7.30
N ARG A 297 11.91 11.10 8.23
CA ARG A 297 13.29 11.53 7.98
C ARG A 297 14.29 10.81 8.87
N LEU A 298 13.93 9.58 9.30
CA LEU A 298 14.73 8.77 10.21
C LEU A 298 16.02 8.32 9.52
N LYS A 299 17.17 8.61 10.14
CA LYS A 299 18.49 8.22 9.64
C LYS A 299 19.00 6.94 10.26
N HIS A 300 18.61 6.67 11.51
CA HIS A 300 19.11 5.55 12.29
C HIS A 300 17.98 4.84 13.01
N VAL A 301 18.18 3.53 13.26
CA VAL A 301 17.34 2.72 14.14
C VAL A 301 18.22 2.12 15.22
N LYS A 302 17.85 2.34 16.49
CA LYS A 302 18.63 1.82 17.63
C LYS A 302 17.69 1.21 18.67
N TYR A 303 17.89 -0.08 18.95
CA TYR A 303 17.16 -0.71 20.04
C TYR A 303 17.64 -0.18 21.39
N PRO A 304 16.76 0.22 22.30
CA PRO A 304 17.14 0.86 23.57
C PRO A 304 17.58 -0.16 24.62
N SER A 305 18.74 -0.79 24.42
CA SER A 305 19.26 -1.86 25.30
C SER A 305 19.62 -1.40 26.73
N ASN A 306 19.83 -0.10 26.95
CA ASN A 306 20.36 0.43 28.21
C ASN A 306 19.31 1.13 29.08
N LEU A 307 18.02 0.99 28.76
CA LEU A 307 16.92 1.66 29.50
C LEU A 307 16.51 0.94 30.80
N SER A 308 17.17 -0.14 31.17
CA SER A 308 16.81 -0.99 32.32
C SER A 308 16.83 -0.30 33.70
N THR A 309 17.37 0.94 33.80
CA THR A 309 17.40 1.71 35.04
C THR A 309 16.41 2.88 35.09
N ASP A 310 15.82 3.25 33.95
CA ASP A 310 14.95 4.44 33.78
C ASP A 310 13.52 4.10 33.35
N GLY A 311 13.15 2.83 33.35
CA GLY A 311 11.78 2.37 33.05
C GLY A 311 10.75 2.90 34.07
N PRO A 312 9.46 2.74 33.79
CA PRO A 312 8.41 3.08 34.75
C PRO A 312 8.71 2.40 36.09
N LEU A 313 8.71 3.18 37.17
CA LEU A 313 9.18 2.83 38.52
C LEU A 313 8.63 1.51 39.12
N ASP A 314 7.59 0.93 38.54
CA ASP A 314 6.91 -0.25 39.07
C ASP A 314 7.30 -1.59 38.40
N ASP A 315 8.14 -1.60 37.34
CA ASP A 315 8.41 -2.82 36.58
C ASP A 315 9.89 -2.90 36.12
N ALA A 316 10.75 -3.32 37.05
CA ALA A 316 12.18 -3.54 36.79
C ALA A 316 12.51 -4.60 35.70
N ALA A 317 11.48 -5.25 35.14
CA ALA A 317 11.57 -6.31 34.13
C ALA A 317 10.96 -5.92 32.77
N ALA A 318 10.56 -4.66 32.54
CA ALA A 318 9.91 -4.24 31.31
C ALA A 318 10.89 -4.28 30.12
N VAL A 319 10.52 -5.07 29.09
CA VAL A 319 11.29 -5.22 27.85
C VAL A 319 10.80 -4.17 26.82
N PRO A 320 11.69 -3.29 26.30
CA PRO A 320 11.31 -2.32 25.30
C PRO A 320 10.73 -2.98 24.04
N PHE A 321 9.64 -2.43 23.49
CA PHE A 321 8.96 -2.95 22.29
C PHE A 321 8.63 -4.45 22.34
N GLU A 322 8.24 -4.94 23.53
CA GLU A 322 8.04 -6.37 23.81
C GLU A 322 7.16 -7.07 22.77
N ASN A 323 6.04 -6.46 22.38
CA ASN A 323 5.05 -7.07 21.49
C ASN A 323 5.06 -6.53 20.05
N LEU A 324 6.04 -5.68 19.69
CA LEU A 324 6.12 -5.11 18.36
C LEU A 324 6.47 -6.18 17.31
N GLN A 325 5.57 -6.41 16.36
CA GLN A 325 5.68 -7.41 15.31
C GLN A 325 5.93 -6.79 13.93
N VAL A 326 5.36 -5.60 13.68
CA VAL A 326 5.42 -4.90 12.40
C VAL A 326 6.06 -3.53 12.59
N LEU A 327 7.13 -3.26 11.85
CA LEU A 327 7.82 -1.98 11.86
C LEU A 327 8.04 -1.51 10.41
N LEU A 328 7.27 -0.51 9.97
CA LEU A 328 7.33 0.01 8.62
C LEU A 328 8.18 1.28 8.58
N LEU A 329 9.35 1.21 7.95
CA LEU A 329 10.36 2.27 7.85
C LEU A 329 10.64 2.69 6.39
N GLY A 330 9.77 2.36 5.46
CA GLY A 330 9.95 2.68 4.04
C GLY A 330 10.06 4.18 3.79
N SER A 331 10.85 4.60 2.78
CA SER A 331 10.99 6.01 2.38
C SER A 331 11.48 6.89 3.54
N ASN A 332 12.51 6.46 4.25
CA ASN A 332 13.28 7.24 5.23
C ASN A 332 14.72 7.45 4.71
N ASP A 333 15.61 7.96 5.56
CA ASP A 333 17.00 8.28 5.21
C ASP A 333 18.00 7.28 5.83
N ILE A 334 17.59 6.04 6.11
CA ILE A 334 18.43 5.02 6.74
C ILE A 334 19.47 4.53 5.75
N ASP A 335 20.76 4.72 6.06
CA ASP A 335 21.90 4.38 5.19
C ASP A 335 22.92 3.42 5.79
N ASP A 336 22.80 3.07 7.08
CA ASP A 336 23.76 2.28 7.82
C ASP A 336 23.28 0.87 8.17
N PHE A 337 24.24 -0.08 8.20
CA PHE A 337 23.97 -1.47 8.56
C PHE A 337 23.74 -1.69 10.05
N SER A 338 24.22 -0.80 10.92
CA SER A 338 24.00 -0.93 12.37
C SER A 338 22.54 -0.76 12.71
N SER A 339 21.83 0.08 11.97
CA SER A 339 20.36 0.19 12.03
C SER A 339 19.66 -1.11 11.66
N VAL A 340 20.12 -1.79 10.58
CA VAL A 340 19.55 -3.09 10.17
C VAL A 340 19.84 -4.17 11.22
N ASP A 341 21.06 -4.23 11.75
CA ASP A 341 21.45 -5.21 12.76
C ASP A 341 20.70 -4.99 14.09
N SER A 342 20.42 -3.72 14.44
CA SER A 342 19.64 -3.34 15.62
C SER A 342 18.22 -3.90 15.61
N LEU A 343 17.62 -4.11 14.43
CA LEU A 343 16.28 -4.71 14.30
C LEU A 343 16.21 -6.16 14.83
N ASN A 344 17.34 -6.88 14.90
CA ASN A 344 17.39 -8.22 15.49
C ASN A 344 17.19 -8.23 17.01
N LEU A 345 17.37 -7.10 17.68
CA LEU A 345 17.24 -6.97 19.13
C LEU A 345 15.76 -6.85 19.55
N PHE A 346 14.87 -6.44 18.66
CA PHE A 346 13.45 -6.42 18.94
C PHE A 346 12.92 -7.85 19.16
N PRO A 347 12.25 -8.12 20.30
CA PRO A 347 11.92 -9.50 20.69
C PRO A 347 11.04 -10.25 19.68
N ASN A 348 9.99 -9.63 19.20
CA ASN A 348 8.92 -10.25 18.41
C ASN A 348 8.78 -9.70 16.99
N LEU A 349 9.75 -8.92 16.50
CA LEU A 349 9.70 -8.28 15.18
C LEU A 349 9.75 -9.32 14.05
N ARG A 350 8.74 -9.31 13.17
CA ARG A 350 8.56 -10.28 12.08
C ARG A 350 8.41 -9.65 10.70
N ASP A 351 7.83 -8.45 10.62
CA ASP A 351 7.61 -7.73 9.36
C ASP A 351 8.31 -6.38 9.41
N VAL A 352 9.22 -6.17 8.46
CA VAL A 352 10.01 -4.94 8.35
C VAL A 352 9.95 -4.40 6.92
N ARG A 353 9.68 -3.12 6.79
CA ARG A 353 9.77 -2.41 5.52
C ARG A 353 10.94 -1.43 5.55
N LEU A 354 11.90 -1.61 4.64
CA LEU A 354 13.07 -0.75 4.44
C LEU A 354 13.15 -0.21 3.00
N SER A 355 12.12 -0.47 2.15
CA SER A 355 12.11 0.02 0.77
C SER A 355 12.28 1.53 0.71
N ASP A 356 12.89 2.02 -0.35
CA ASP A 356 13.11 3.44 -0.61
C ASP A 356 14.00 4.16 0.43
N ASN A 357 14.76 3.40 1.24
CA ASN A 357 15.86 3.90 2.05
C ASN A 357 17.20 3.75 1.29
N PRO A 358 18.21 4.61 1.53
CA PRO A 358 19.53 4.45 0.94
C PRO A 358 20.13 3.06 1.15
N ILE A 359 19.99 2.48 2.35
CA ILE A 359 20.51 1.14 2.69
C ILE A 359 19.91 0.00 1.84
N ALA A 360 18.70 0.15 1.34
CA ALA A 360 17.98 -0.86 0.55
C ALA A 360 17.98 -0.58 -0.97
N ASP A 361 18.63 0.50 -1.41
CA ASP A 361 18.70 0.92 -2.81
C ASP A 361 20.10 0.67 -3.39
N PRO A 362 20.30 -0.42 -4.18
CA PRO A 362 21.61 -0.71 -4.78
C PRO A 362 22.15 0.39 -5.71
N ALA A 363 21.26 1.22 -6.29
CA ALA A 363 21.66 2.34 -7.14
C ALA A 363 22.31 3.49 -6.34
N LYS A 364 21.98 3.60 -5.06
CA LYS A 364 22.57 4.55 -4.11
C LYS A 364 23.70 3.95 -3.27
N GLY A 365 24.22 2.77 -3.65
CA GLY A 365 25.24 2.07 -2.90
C GLY A 365 24.71 1.19 -1.76
N GLY A 366 23.41 1.03 -1.66
CA GLY A 366 22.77 0.19 -0.65
C GLY A 366 22.88 -1.31 -0.94
N ALA A 367 22.36 -2.10 -0.03
CA ALA A 367 22.49 -3.54 -0.05
C ALA A 367 21.40 -4.21 -0.93
N PRO A 368 21.76 -5.22 -1.72
CA PRO A 368 20.77 -6.06 -2.37
C PRO A 368 20.00 -6.90 -1.34
N ARG A 369 18.76 -7.28 -1.66
CA ARG A 369 17.83 -7.98 -0.76
C ARG A 369 18.46 -9.16 -0.02
N PHE A 370 19.28 -9.99 -0.68
CA PHE A 370 19.89 -11.15 -0.03
C PHE A 370 20.82 -10.78 1.14
N VAL A 371 21.45 -9.60 1.12
CA VAL A 371 22.28 -9.10 2.22
C VAL A 371 21.39 -8.72 3.40
N LEU A 372 20.30 -8.01 3.16
CA LEU A 372 19.33 -7.65 4.21
C LEU A 372 18.69 -8.89 4.83
N VAL A 373 18.28 -9.88 4.01
CA VAL A 373 17.73 -11.15 4.49
C VAL A 373 18.73 -11.92 5.37
N ALA A 374 20.00 -11.95 4.96
CA ALA A 374 21.05 -12.63 5.74
C ALA A 374 21.34 -11.94 7.07
N ARG A 375 21.22 -10.60 7.14
CA ARG A 375 21.44 -9.83 8.37
C ARG A 375 20.24 -9.90 9.32
N LEU A 376 19.02 -9.95 8.80
CA LEU A 376 17.78 -9.96 9.57
C LEU A 376 17.38 -11.39 9.97
N MET A 377 17.74 -11.80 11.19
CA MET A 377 17.60 -13.18 11.67
C MET A 377 16.15 -13.66 11.80
N LYS A 378 15.30 -12.83 12.43
CA LYS A 378 13.94 -13.20 12.85
C LYS A 378 12.86 -12.74 11.85
N VAL A 379 13.17 -11.80 10.96
CA VAL A 379 12.21 -11.20 10.06
C VAL A 379 11.72 -12.21 9.03
N GLY A 380 10.42 -12.43 8.98
CA GLY A 380 9.74 -13.33 8.04
C GLY A 380 9.19 -12.63 6.80
N ILE A 381 8.93 -11.30 6.89
CA ILE A 381 8.44 -10.47 5.80
C ILE A 381 9.36 -9.27 5.66
N LEU A 382 9.95 -9.07 4.49
CA LEU A 382 10.80 -7.93 4.19
C LEU A 382 10.27 -7.19 2.96
N ASN A 383 9.99 -5.90 3.11
CA ASN A 383 9.45 -5.04 2.05
C ASN A 383 8.16 -5.62 1.41
N GLY A 384 7.27 -6.16 2.25
CA GLY A 384 5.99 -6.74 1.85
C GLY A 384 6.09 -8.11 1.15
N SER A 385 7.29 -8.72 1.10
CA SER A 385 7.51 -10.04 0.52
C SER A 385 7.96 -11.03 1.59
N GLU A 386 7.29 -12.16 1.70
CA GLU A 386 7.65 -13.25 2.60
C GLU A 386 9.05 -13.79 2.28
N ILE A 387 9.85 -14.05 3.32
CA ILE A 387 11.16 -14.69 3.21
C ILE A 387 10.96 -16.20 3.41
N SER A 388 10.98 -16.95 2.31
CA SER A 388 10.90 -18.42 2.40
C SER A 388 12.16 -19.01 3.06
N PRO A 389 12.06 -20.20 3.71
CA PRO A 389 13.22 -20.88 4.28
C PRO A 389 14.34 -21.14 3.25
N ARG A 390 13.97 -21.35 1.98
CA ARG A 390 14.90 -21.52 0.88
C ARG A 390 15.62 -20.21 0.54
N GLU A 391 14.87 -19.12 0.38
CA GLU A 391 15.44 -17.79 0.13
C GLU A 391 16.41 -17.39 1.26
N ARG A 392 16.04 -17.62 2.51
CA ARG A 392 16.89 -17.34 3.66
C ARG A 392 18.22 -18.09 3.56
N ARG A 393 18.15 -19.42 3.38
CA ARG A 393 19.36 -20.25 3.26
C ARG A 393 20.25 -19.81 2.09
N GLU A 394 19.67 -19.56 0.92
CA GLU A 394 20.42 -19.12 -0.26
C GLU A 394 21.05 -17.73 -0.03
N SER A 395 20.33 -16.82 0.62
CA SER A 395 20.78 -15.49 0.97
C SER A 395 21.94 -15.52 1.97
N GLU A 396 21.84 -16.33 3.00
CA GLU A 396 22.88 -16.49 4.02
C GLU A 396 24.17 -17.08 3.44
N ILE A 397 24.07 -18.14 2.64
CA ILE A 397 25.24 -18.73 1.95
C ILE A 397 25.89 -17.71 1.00
N ARG A 398 25.09 -16.99 0.23
CA ARG A 398 25.59 -15.97 -0.69
C ARG A 398 26.25 -14.81 0.05
N TYR A 399 25.69 -14.40 1.19
CA TYR A 399 26.25 -13.37 2.05
C TYR A 399 27.63 -13.79 2.63
N VAL A 400 27.74 -15.03 3.14
CA VAL A 400 29.03 -15.55 3.64
C VAL A 400 30.10 -15.52 2.57
N ARG A 401 29.77 -16.00 1.34
CA ARG A 401 30.71 -15.96 0.21
C ARG A 401 31.10 -14.53 -0.19
N LEU A 402 30.15 -13.60 -0.15
CA LEU A 402 30.42 -12.18 -0.41
C LEU A 402 31.44 -11.61 0.59
N VAL A 403 31.28 -11.94 1.88
CA VAL A 403 32.17 -11.46 2.94
C VAL A 403 33.55 -12.15 2.84
N MET A 404 33.60 -13.46 2.56
CA MET A 404 34.87 -14.18 2.35
C MET A 404 35.72 -13.54 1.25
N GLY A 405 35.12 -13.11 0.14
CA GLY A 405 35.82 -12.39 -0.92
C GLY A 405 36.38 -11.02 -0.52
N LYS A 406 35.98 -10.48 0.64
CA LYS A 406 36.49 -9.20 1.18
C LYS A 406 37.57 -9.41 2.26
N ILE A 407 37.72 -10.61 2.81
CA ILE A 407 38.63 -10.91 3.90
C ILE A 407 40.11 -10.71 3.48
N GLU A 408 40.42 -10.99 2.21
CA GLU A 408 41.81 -10.83 1.71
C GLU A 408 42.29 -9.37 1.69
N SER A 409 41.34 -8.41 1.73
CA SER A 409 41.65 -6.97 1.63
C SER A 409 41.39 -6.17 2.90
N ASN A 410 40.71 -6.74 3.94
CA ASN A 410 40.29 -6.01 5.13
C ASN A 410 40.80 -6.66 6.43
N ASP A 411 40.95 -5.85 7.48
CA ASP A 411 41.28 -6.29 8.82
C ASP A 411 40.19 -7.22 9.40
N PRO A 412 40.54 -8.37 10.02
CA PRO A 412 39.60 -9.28 10.66
C PRO A 412 38.68 -8.64 11.70
N GLU A 413 39.16 -7.69 12.48
CA GLU A 413 38.32 -6.96 13.46
C GLU A 413 37.31 -6.02 12.77
N GLU A 414 37.68 -5.41 11.66
CA GLU A 414 36.77 -4.61 10.86
C GLU A 414 35.69 -5.49 10.25
N ILE A 415 36.02 -6.66 9.74
CA ILE A 415 35.03 -7.62 9.21
C ILE A 415 34.03 -8.03 10.28
N LYS A 416 34.50 -8.34 11.48
CA LYS A 416 33.66 -8.71 12.61
C LYS A 416 32.68 -7.56 12.98
N ARG A 417 33.17 -6.33 12.96
CA ARG A 417 32.37 -5.13 13.24
C ARG A 417 31.34 -4.86 12.15
N LEU A 418 31.75 -4.97 10.87
CA LEU A 418 30.85 -4.67 9.72
C LEU A 418 29.91 -5.83 9.37
N HIS A 419 30.26 -7.06 9.74
CA HIS A 419 29.54 -8.28 9.41
C HIS A 419 29.33 -9.18 10.63
N PRO A 420 28.58 -8.75 11.67
CA PRO A 420 28.49 -9.42 12.97
C PRO A 420 27.99 -10.87 12.86
N ARG A 421 27.14 -11.20 11.89
CA ARG A 421 26.62 -12.55 11.67
C ARG A 421 27.51 -13.45 10.80
N PHE A 422 28.61 -12.95 10.28
CA PHE A 422 29.44 -13.70 9.34
C PHE A 422 29.96 -15.01 9.92
N ALA A 423 30.59 -14.97 11.11
CA ALA A 423 31.19 -16.15 11.75
C ALA A 423 30.12 -17.21 12.11
N GLU A 424 28.96 -16.76 12.65
CA GLU A 424 27.79 -17.60 12.95
C GLU A 424 27.30 -18.31 11.69
N LEU A 425 27.02 -17.56 10.63
CA LEU A 425 26.46 -18.10 9.39
C LEU A 425 27.45 -19.01 8.65
N LYS A 426 28.73 -18.68 8.68
CA LYS A 426 29.79 -19.52 8.10
C LYS A 426 29.85 -20.89 8.79
N SER A 427 29.81 -20.91 10.11
CA SER A 427 29.78 -22.15 10.90
C SER A 427 28.45 -22.91 10.68
N PHE A 428 27.30 -22.22 10.71
CA PHE A 428 25.97 -22.83 10.55
C PHE A 428 25.80 -23.55 9.21
N HIS A 429 26.34 -22.96 8.14
CA HIS A 429 26.28 -23.55 6.80
C HIS A 429 27.44 -24.46 6.44
N GLY A 430 28.41 -24.64 7.34
CA GLY A 430 29.60 -25.51 7.12
C GLY A 430 30.45 -25.05 5.94
N ILE A 431 30.60 -23.73 5.75
CA ILE A 431 31.39 -23.18 4.64
C ILE A 431 32.85 -23.11 5.08
N GLU A 432 33.66 -23.97 4.51
CA GLU A 432 35.11 -23.99 4.76
C GLU A 432 35.84 -22.90 3.97
N ASP A 433 37.02 -22.45 4.48
CA ASP A 433 37.90 -21.59 3.72
C ASP A 433 38.45 -22.43 2.55
N GLU A 434 38.19 -22.03 1.33
CA GLU A 434 38.85 -22.61 0.17
C GLU A 434 40.36 -22.36 0.37
N LYS A 435 41.08 -23.41 0.75
CA LYS A 435 42.56 -23.35 0.73
C LYS A 435 42.95 -22.99 -0.70
N PRO A 436 43.82 -21.98 -0.91
CA PRO A 436 44.35 -21.74 -2.24
C PRO A 436 45.09 -23.01 -2.64
N THR A 437 44.46 -23.86 -3.44
CA THR A 437 45.10 -24.94 -4.15
C THR A 437 46.06 -24.27 -5.12
N SER A 438 47.32 -24.21 -4.71
CA SER A 438 48.43 -23.93 -5.57
C SER A 438 48.55 -25.06 -6.58
N SER A 439 47.83 -24.98 -7.67
CA SER A 439 48.11 -25.77 -8.87
C SER A 439 47.40 -25.21 -10.07
N THR A 440 48.22 -24.70 -10.99
CA THR A 440 47.99 -24.61 -12.44
C THR A 440 46.72 -23.87 -12.90
N SER A 441 46.89 -22.57 -13.05
CA SER A 441 46.06 -21.73 -13.87
C SER A 441 46.12 -22.13 -15.35
N GLY A 442 45.25 -23.06 -15.75
CA GLY A 442 44.83 -23.10 -17.13
C GLY A 442 43.71 -22.05 -17.33
N PRO A 443 43.60 -21.41 -18.50
CA PRO A 443 42.52 -20.45 -18.73
C PRO A 443 41.17 -21.17 -18.55
N GLN A 444 40.41 -20.80 -17.50
CA GLN A 444 39.05 -21.28 -17.30
C GLN A 444 38.26 -20.97 -18.54
N LYS A 445 37.91 -22.01 -19.26
CA LYS A 445 37.02 -21.90 -20.44
C LYS A 445 35.75 -21.21 -19.98
N MET A 446 35.42 -20.06 -20.57
CA MET A 446 34.20 -19.26 -20.36
C MET A 446 32.88 -20.06 -20.54
N ALA A 447 32.98 -21.36 -20.82
CA ALA A 447 31.87 -22.24 -21.12
C ALA A 447 31.14 -22.84 -19.90
N SER A 448 31.73 -22.79 -18.69
CA SER A 448 31.16 -23.48 -17.51
C SER A 448 30.01 -22.75 -16.82
N GLY A 449 29.74 -21.49 -17.18
CA GLY A 449 28.65 -20.69 -16.62
C GLY A 449 27.51 -20.38 -17.60
N LEU A 450 27.50 -20.97 -18.79
CA LEU A 450 26.48 -20.69 -19.78
C LEU A 450 25.26 -21.60 -19.62
N ILE A 451 24.05 -21.01 -19.63
CA ILE A 451 22.77 -21.72 -19.61
C ILE A 451 22.35 -22.02 -21.06
N SER A 452 21.97 -23.27 -21.32
CA SER A 452 21.41 -23.66 -22.63
C SER A 452 19.93 -23.28 -22.68
N VAL A 453 19.55 -22.41 -23.62
CA VAL A 453 18.17 -21.92 -23.80
C VAL A 453 17.69 -22.34 -25.17
N THR A 454 16.55 -23.05 -25.25
CA THR A 454 15.90 -23.42 -26.51
C THR A 454 14.69 -22.51 -26.72
N LEU A 455 14.69 -21.77 -27.83
CA LEU A 455 13.65 -20.86 -28.24
C LEU A 455 12.80 -21.51 -29.32
N LYS A 456 11.49 -21.64 -29.12
CA LYS A 456 10.52 -22.15 -30.07
C LYS A 456 9.55 -21.05 -30.47
N CYS A 457 9.30 -20.86 -31.76
CA CYS A 457 8.33 -19.89 -32.25
C CYS A 457 7.12 -20.67 -32.80
N VAL A 458 5.96 -20.47 -32.16
CA VAL A 458 4.70 -21.12 -32.54
C VAL A 458 3.63 -20.08 -32.78
N GLY A 459 2.98 -20.11 -33.91
CA GLY A 459 1.88 -19.21 -34.23
C GLY A 459 1.01 -19.75 -35.36
N PRO A 460 -0.31 -19.51 -35.29
CA PRO A 460 -1.26 -20.09 -36.26
C PRO A 460 -1.02 -19.64 -37.70
N SER A 461 -0.37 -18.52 -37.92
CA SER A 461 -0.12 -17.97 -39.28
C SER A 461 1.32 -18.12 -39.77
N MET A 462 2.27 -18.61 -38.93
CA MET A 462 3.70 -18.67 -39.31
C MET A 462 4.26 -20.08 -39.51
N GLY A 463 3.47 -21.13 -39.23
CA GLY A 463 3.95 -22.50 -39.19
C GLY A 463 4.99 -22.74 -38.07
N GLU A 464 5.37 -24.01 -37.89
CA GLU A 464 6.38 -24.38 -36.91
C GLU A 464 7.78 -24.02 -37.45
N LYS A 465 8.43 -23.04 -36.82
CA LYS A 465 9.80 -22.65 -37.15
C LYS A 465 10.79 -23.54 -36.39
N GLN A 466 11.93 -23.83 -36.99
CA GLN A 466 13.00 -24.59 -36.34
C GLN A 466 13.39 -23.93 -35.01
N PRO A 467 13.44 -24.68 -33.88
CA PRO A 467 13.82 -24.16 -32.60
C PRO A 467 15.30 -23.71 -32.58
N LEU A 468 15.58 -22.60 -31.89
CA LEU A 468 16.93 -22.09 -31.68
C LEU A 468 17.44 -22.49 -30.30
N THR A 469 18.44 -23.37 -30.23
CA THR A 469 19.14 -23.65 -28.97
C THR A 469 20.44 -22.84 -28.92
N LYS A 470 20.58 -22.00 -27.88
CA LYS A 470 21.75 -21.13 -27.67
C LYS A 470 22.23 -21.15 -26.23
N LYS A 471 23.54 -21.20 -26.03
CA LYS A 471 24.16 -21.05 -24.71
C LYS A 471 24.30 -19.57 -24.40
N LEU A 472 23.70 -19.11 -23.30
CA LEU A 472 23.65 -17.71 -22.91
C LEU A 472 24.15 -17.53 -21.48
N PRO A 473 24.83 -16.41 -21.14
CA PRO A 473 25.16 -16.10 -19.76
C PRO A 473 23.90 -15.99 -18.90
N PRO A 474 23.91 -16.43 -17.61
CA PRO A 474 22.79 -16.33 -16.69
C PRO A 474 22.36 -14.87 -16.42
N THR A 475 23.24 -13.91 -16.73
CA THR A 475 22.97 -12.46 -16.64
C THR A 475 22.27 -11.88 -17.87
N THR A 476 21.90 -12.73 -18.86
CA THR A 476 21.21 -12.27 -20.07
C THR A 476 19.84 -11.73 -19.72
N THR A 477 19.59 -10.46 -20.06
CA THR A 477 18.31 -9.80 -19.79
C THR A 477 17.21 -10.26 -20.72
N VAL A 478 15.95 -10.17 -20.30
CA VAL A 478 14.77 -10.47 -21.12
C VAL A 478 14.73 -9.61 -22.40
N GLY A 479 15.18 -8.36 -22.31
CA GLY A 479 15.30 -7.49 -23.51
C GLY A 479 16.24 -8.07 -24.56
N LYS A 480 17.42 -8.57 -24.16
CA LYS A 480 18.36 -9.26 -25.08
C LYS A 480 17.77 -10.55 -25.65
N LEU A 481 17.00 -11.31 -24.86
CA LEU A 481 16.28 -12.49 -25.37
C LEU A 481 15.23 -12.12 -26.40
N LYS A 482 14.45 -11.07 -26.19
CA LYS A 482 13.48 -10.54 -27.16
C LYS A 482 14.16 -10.15 -28.47
N SER A 483 15.22 -9.36 -28.42
CA SER A 483 15.98 -8.96 -29.60
C SER A 483 16.59 -10.15 -30.33
N LEU A 484 17.02 -11.20 -29.61
CA LEU A 484 17.48 -12.45 -30.19
C LEU A 484 16.36 -13.18 -30.93
N CYS A 485 15.16 -13.27 -30.35
CA CYS A 485 13.98 -13.86 -30.97
C CYS A 485 13.55 -13.09 -32.21
N GLU A 486 13.47 -11.77 -32.11
CA GLU A 486 13.11 -10.87 -33.24
C GLU A 486 14.05 -11.04 -34.42
N SER A 487 15.35 -11.10 -34.16
CA SER A 487 16.36 -11.27 -35.18
C SER A 487 16.33 -12.65 -35.84
N PHE A 488 16.30 -13.72 -35.03
CA PHE A 488 16.38 -15.10 -35.52
C PHE A 488 15.09 -15.53 -36.23
N PHE A 489 13.94 -15.24 -35.63
CA PHE A 489 12.65 -15.64 -36.22
C PHE A 489 12.10 -14.61 -37.21
N LYS A 490 12.84 -13.53 -37.49
CA LYS A 490 12.47 -12.41 -38.40
C LYS A 490 11.11 -11.79 -38.03
N LEU A 491 10.94 -11.44 -36.76
CA LEU A 491 9.71 -10.88 -36.18
C LEU A 491 9.75 -9.35 -36.20
N LYS A 492 10.15 -8.70 -37.30
CA LYS A 492 10.18 -7.24 -37.42
C LYS A 492 8.77 -6.69 -37.24
N ASP A 493 8.65 -5.62 -36.47
CA ASP A 493 7.41 -4.86 -36.20
C ASP A 493 6.36 -5.59 -35.34
N LEU A 494 6.74 -6.67 -34.67
CA LEU A 494 5.85 -7.50 -33.89
C LEU A 494 6.14 -7.35 -32.37
N LYS A 495 5.08 -7.25 -31.56
CA LYS A 495 5.19 -7.06 -30.09
C LYS A 495 5.38 -8.43 -29.41
N VAL A 496 6.64 -8.81 -29.15
CA VAL A 496 7.03 -10.14 -28.61
C VAL A 496 6.80 -10.24 -27.10
N ARG A 497 6.07 -11.26 -26.63
CA ARG A 497 5.93 -11.65 -25.22
C ARG A 497 6.57 -13.02 -25.01
N LEU A 498 7.24 -13.21 -23.84
CA LEU A 498 7.97 -14.43 -23.50
C LEU A 498 7.20 -15.22 -22.42
N PHE A 499 7.07 -16.52 -22.60
CA PHE A 499 6.43 -17.44 -21.66
C PHE A 499 7.36 -18.63 -21.37
N VAL A 500 7.18 -19.27 -20.21
CA VAL A 500 7.95 -20.42 -19.77
C VAL A 500 7.03 -21.64 -19.80
N GLU A 501 7.44 -22.71 -20.49
CA GLU A 501 6.72 -23.98 -20.51
C GLU A 501 7.25 -24.89 -19.39
N GLU A 502 6.36 -25.38 -18.51
CA GLU A 502 6.66 -26.44 -17.55
C GLU A 502 6.37 -27.79 -18.18
N GLU A 503 7.35 -28.72 -18.20
CA GLU A 503 7.07 -30.11 -18.50
C GLU A 503 6.16 -30.71 -17.42
N SER A 504 4.90 -30.97 -17.75
CA SER A 504 4.04 -31.80 -16.93
C SER A 504 4.56 -33.25 -16.99
N CYS A 505 5.01 -33.75 -15.84
CA CYS A 505 5.39 -35.15 -15.68
C CYS A 505 4.14 -36.02 -15.87
N MET A 506 3.97 -36.59 -17.06
CA MET A 506 3.00 -37.64 -17.30
C MET A 506 3.42 -38.88 -16.50
N MET A 507 2.80 -39.08 -15.37
CA MET A 507 2.82 -40.38 -14.69
C MET A 507 2.01 -41.35 -15.55
N THR A 508 2.67 -42.14 -16.38
CA THR A 508 2.14 -43.37 -16.94
C THR A 508 1.97 -44.38 -15.81
N THR A 509 0.82 -44.37 -15.15
CA THR A 509 0.35 -45.53 -14.41
C THR A 509 -0.16 -46.51 -15.44
N ALA A 510 0.66 -47.53 -15.72
CA ALA A 510 0.24 -48.73 -16.42
C ALA A 510 -0.81 -49.42 -15.55
N PHE A 511 -2.09 -49.27 -15.89
CA PHE A 511 -3.14 -50.14 -15.40
C PHE A 511 -3.19 -51.35 -16.36
N THR A 512 -2.60 -52.47 -15.91
CA THR A 512 -2.86 -53.80 -16.47
C THR A 512 -4.29 -54.19 -16.13
N GLY A 513 -5.05 -54.39 -17.18
CA GLY A 513 -6.09 -55.35 -17.45
C GLY A 513 -7.19 -55.64 -16.42
N THR A 514 -8.42 -55.48 -16.81
CA THR A 514 -9.37 -56.59 -16.92
C THR A 514 -10.59 -56.15 -17.73
N VAL A 515 -10.79 -56.87 -18.80
CA VAL A 515 -11.95 -56.80 -19.72
C VAL A 515 -13.15 -57.43 -19.02
N MET A 516 -14.34 -56.84 -19.07
CA MET A 516 -15.65 -57.50 -19.15
C MET A 516 -16.70 -56.59 -19.80
N PRO A 517 -17.73 -57.14 -20.44
CA PRO A 517 -18.25 -56.63 -21.69
C PRO A 517 -19.63 -55.96 -21.64
N SER A 518 -19.85 -55.19 -22.70
CA SER A 518 -21.11 -54.87 -23.40
C SER A 518 -22.46 -54.93 -22.70
N THR A 519 -23.22 -53.82 -22.77
CA THR A 519 -24.59 -53.89 -23.30
C THR A 519 -24.92 -52.58 -24.05
N THR A 520 -25.45 -52.78 -25.22
CA THR A 520 -26.03 -51.92 -26.22
C THR A 520 -27.22 -51.10 -25.68
N THR A 521 -27.37 -49.86 -26.12
CA THR A 521 -28.58 -49.40 -26.82
C THR A 521 -28.35 -48.05 -27.49
N SER A 522 -28.68 -48.08 -28.72
CA SER A 522 -28.96 -47.12 -29.78
C SER A 522 -29.45 -45.70 -29.38
N GLY A 523 -29.02 -44.72 -30.18
CA GLY A 523 -29.84 -43.57 -30.49
C GLY A 523 -29.08 -42.30 -30.87
N GLY A 524 -28.85 -42.10 -32.15
CA GLY A 524 -29.13 -40.83 -32.85
C GLY A 524 -28.22 -39.62 -32.65
N GLY A 525 -27.32 -39.40 -33.56
CA GLY A 525 -27.27 -38.24 -34.48
C GLY A 525 -26.85 -36.85 -33.96
N HIS A 526 -25.79 -36.35 -34.59
CA HIS A 526 -25.48 -34.96 -34.93
C HIS A 526 -24.85 -34.04 -33.93
N GLY A 527 -23.69 -33.48 -34.32
CA GLY A 527 -23.27 -32.15 -33.96
C GLY A 527 -22.00 -32.04 -33.11
N LEU A 528 -20.86 -32.37 -33.68
CA LEU A 528 -19.55 -31.89 -33.21
C LEU A 528 -19.41 -30.42 -33.64
N SER A 529 -19.72 -29.47 -32.78
CA SER A 529 -19.16 -28.11 -32.80
C SER A 529 -19.58 -27.40 -31.51
N ASP A 530 -18.69 -26.60 -30.95
CA ASP A 530 -18.96 -25.59 -29.89
C ASP A 530 -18.79 -25.98 -28.41
N GLY A 531 -18.08 -27.06 -28.07
CA GLY A 531 -17.79 -27.34 -26.64
C GLY A 531 -16.47 -26.78 -26.06
N ALA A 532 -15.51 -26.35 -26.89
CA ALA A 532 -14.16 -26.03 -26.45
C ALA A 532 -13.93 -24.55 -26.06
N TRP A 533 -14.80 -23.64 -26.43
CA TRP A 533 -14.59 -22.18 -26.21
C TRP A 533 -15.25 -21.61 -24.98
N ASN A 534 -16.15 -22.33 -24.33
CA ASN A 534 -16.88 -21.80 -23.13
C ASN A 534 -16.15 -22.02 -21.79
N TRP A 535 -14.96 -22.61 -21.79
CA TRP A 535 -14.18 -22.81 -20.56
C TRP A 535 -13.25 -21.64 -20.21
N LEU A 536 -12.96 -20.78 -21.18
CA LEU A 536 -12.08 -19.62 -21.02
C LEU A 536 -12.75 -18.38 -20.37
N GLY A 537 -14.07 -18.38 -20.26
CA GLY A 537 -14.84 -17.21 -19.80
C GLY A 537 -15.18 -17.17 -18.31
N ARG A 538 -14.91 -18.20 -17.51
CA ARG A 538 -15.36 -18.27 -16.09
C ARG A 538 -14.28 -18.18 -15.02
N ASN A 539 -13.02 -18.03 -15.34
CA ASN A 539 -11.94 -17.92 -14.34
C ASN A 539 -11.42 -16.49 -14.11
N HIS A 540 -12.26 -15.50 -14.29
CA HIS A 540 -11.84 -14.08 -14.17
C HIS A 540 -11.85 -13.51 -12.76
N CYS A 541 -12.09 -14.29 -11.70
CA CYS A 541 -12.16 -13.78 -10.33
C CYS A 541 -11.42 -14.60 -9.26
N CYS A 542 -10.36 -15.35 -9.63
CA CYS A 542 -9.54 -15.99 -8.58
C CYS A 542 -8.18 -15.35 -8.47
N GLY A 543 -7.96 -14.72 -7.32
CA GLY A 543 -6.96 -13.72 -7.05
C GLY A 543 -5.50 -14.15 -7.22
N ARG A 544 -4.66 -13.17 -7.47
CA ARG A 544 -3.19 -13.18 -7.59
C ARG A 544 -2.46 -14.01 -6.51
N ARG A 545 -3.08 -14.30 -5.37
CA ARG A 545 -2.52 -15.10 -4.27
C ARG A 545 -2.47 -16.60 -4.57
N GLU A 546 -3.39 -17.13 -5.34
CA GLU A 546 -3.47 -18.56 -5.62
C GLU A 546 -2.45 -19.01 -6.69
N LEU A 547 -2.13 -18.14 -7.63
CA LEU A 547 -1.11 -18.42 -8.64
C LEU A 547 0.30 -18.45 -8.04
N ALA A 548 0.63 -17.49 -7.16
CA ALA A 548 1.88 -17.47 -6.42
C ALA A 548 2.02 -18.69 -5.50
N SER A 549 0.93 -19.13 -4.84
CA SER A 549 0.91 -20.29 -3.96
C SER A 549 1.00 -21.62 -4.74
N ARG A 550 0.49 -21.72 -5.97
CA ARG A 550 0.64 -22.91 -6.81
C ARG A 550 2.06 -23.05 -7.36
N LEU A 551 2.70 -21.94 -7.72
CA LEU A 551 4.14 -21.93 -8.09
C LEU A 551 5.05 -22.31 -6.92
N GLN A 552 4.67 -22.00 -5.67
CA GLN A 552 5.40 -22.39 -4.47
C GLN A 552 5.17 -23.85 -4.03
N ARG A 553 4.04 -24.51 -4.39
CA ARG A 553 3.73 -25.88 -3.95
C ARG A 553 4.32 -26.99 -4.81
N SER A 554 4.77 -26.71 -6.02
CA SER A 554 5.41 -27.73 -6.83
C SER A 554 6.85 -27.96 -6.40
N ARG A 555 7.10 -29.02 -5.63
CA ARG A 555 8.43 -29.55 -5.29
C ARG A 555 9.28 -29.93 -6.50
N GLN A 556 8.84 -29.63 -7.72
CA GLN A 556 9.45 -30.05 -8.99
C GLN A 556 10.03 -28.92 -9.84
N LEU A 557 10.20 -27.71 -9.30
CA LEU A 557 10.88 -26.59 -9.99
C LEU A 557 12.35 -26.86 -10.40
N ARG A 558 12.81 -28.10 -10.37
CA ARG A 558 14.19 -28.45 -10.73
C ARG A 558 14.48 -28.54 -12.24
N LYS A 559 13.44 -28.49 -13.09
CA LYS A 559 13.66 -28.58 -14.56
C LYS A 559 12.61 -27.76 -15.31
N LEU A 560 12.69 -26.45 -15.24
CA LEU A 560 12.02 -25.61 -16.24
C LEU A 560 12.79 -25.72 -17.56
N GLN A 561 12.16 -26.22 -18.61
CA GLN A 561 12.83 -26.50 -19.85
C GLN A 561 12.42 -25.58 -21.00
N GLN A 562 11.26 -24.91 -20.95
CA GLN A 562 10.77 -24.15 -22.10
C GLN A 562 10.14 -22.80 -21.73
N LEU A 563 10.38 -21.78 -22.53
CA LEU A 563 9.83 -20.43 -22.41
C LEU A 563 9.00 -20.11 -23.67
N PHE A 564 7.78 -19.62 -23.49
CA PHE A 564 6.91 -19.20 -24.58
C PHE A 564 7.03 -17.70 -24.86
N VAL A 565 7.08 -17.34 -26.13
CA VAL A 565 6.95 -15.96 -26.58
C VAL A 565 5.63 -15.80 -27.32
N PHE A 566 4.80 -14.93 -26.78
CA PHE A 566 3.51 -14.57 -27.36
C PHE A 566 3.62 -13.21 -28.05
N GLU A 567 3.07 -13.10 -29.23
CA GLU A 567 2.99 -11.89 -30.00
C GLU A 567 1.54 -11.45 -30.15
N ASP A 568 1.27 -10.17 -29.80
CA ASP A 568 -0.02 -9.52 -29.92
C ASP A 568 0.04 -8.47 -31.03
N LYS A 569 -0.66 -8.69 -32.10
CA LYS A 569 -1.01 -7.65 -33.05
C LYS A 569 -2.44 -7.21 -32.79
N GLY A 570 -2.70 -5.91 -32.88
CA GLY A 570 -4.03 -5.34 -32.71
C GLY A 570 -5.13 -6.08 -33.46
N ALA A 571 -6.36 -5.83 -33.10
CA ALA A 571 -7.64 -6.56 -33.26
C ALA A 571 -7.93 -7.46 -34.47
N ASP A 572 -7.06 -7.61 -35.48
CA ASP A 572 -7.34 -8.37 -36.73
C ASP A 572 -6.43 -9.58 -37.01
N ASP A 573 -5.40 -9.85 -36.18
CA ASP A 573 -4.46 -10.94 -36.43
C ASP A 573 -4.47 -12.00 -35.31
N ALA A 574 -4.44 -13.29 -35.71
CA ALA A 574 -4.36 -14.43 -34.80
C ALA A 574 -3.06 -14.39 -33.94
N PRO A 575 -3.13 -14.79 -32.66
CA PRO A 575 -1.98 -14.76 -31.76
C PRO A 575 -0.85 -15.69 -32.21
N ARG A 576 0.40 -15.23 -32.07
CA ARG A 576 1.62 -15.98 -32.43
C ARG A 576 2.42 -16.31 -31.16
N PHE A 577 2.91 -17.57 -31.05
CA PHE A 577 3.59 -18.08 -29.86
C PHE A 577 5.05 -18.45 -30.14
N LEU A 578 5.96 -18.03 -29.27
CA LEU A 578 7.34 -18.47 -29.27
C LEU A 578 7.65 -19.20 -27.94
N TYR A 579 8.16 -20.43 -28.07
CA TYR A 579 8.54 -21.27 -26.93
C TYR A 579 10.05 -21.19 -26.66
N ILE A 580 10.43 -21.05 -25.38
CA ILE A 580 11.83 -21.10 -24.97
C ILE A 580 12.01 -22.22 -23.94
N SER A 581 12.91 -23.17 -24.23
CA SER A 581 13.25 -24.30 -23.36
C SER A 581 14.59 -24.09 -22.66
N PHE A 582 14.66 -24.39 -21.38
CA PHE A 582 15.87 -24.33 -20.57
C PHE A 582 16.32 -25.73 -20.16
N CYS A 583 17.56 -26.07 -20.42
CA CYS A 583 18.20 -27.31 -19.94
C CYS A 583 19.19 -26.95 -18.82
N GLY A 584 18.86 -27.28 -17.55
CA GLY A 584 19.79 -27.12 -16.42
C GLY A 584 19.19 -26.44 -15.17
N ASN A 585 19.89 -26.50 -14.04
CA ASN A 585 19.49 -25.88 -12.76
C ASN A 585 19.49 -24.35 -12.88
N VAL A 586 18.36 -23.70 -12.63
CA VAL A 586 18.07 -22.36 -13.11
C VAL A 586 17.86 -21.35 -12.01
N HIS A 587 18.45 -20.20 -12.18
CA HIS A 587 18.06 -18.92 -11.55
C HIS A 587 16.95 -18.21 -12.36
N LEU A 588 15.85 -18.90 -12.64
CA LEU A 588 14.73 -18.34 -13.42
C LEU A 588 14.00 -17.22 -12.69
N LEU A 589 13.98 -17.27 -11.35
CA LEU A 589 13.39 -16.21 -10.51
C LEU A 589 14.04 -14.84 -10.75
N ASN A 590 15.33 -14.78 -11.07
CA ASN A 590 16.01 -13.52 -11.39
C ASN A 590 15.65 -12.97 -12.79
N ILE A 591 15.26 -13.84 -13.71
CA ILE A 591 14.83 -13.42 -15.07
C ILE A 591 13.39 -12.87 -15.03
N VAL A 592 12.53 -13.49 -14.21
CA VAL A 592 11.13 -13.05 -14.02
C VAL A 592 11.05 -11.82 -13.09
N ALA A 593 11.91 -11.74 -12.05
CA ALA A 593 11.99 -10.59 -11.15
C ALA A 593 12.70 -9.38 -11.77
N GLY A 594 13.53 -9.59 -12.80
CA GLY A 594 14.18 -8.51 -13.57
C GLY A 594 13.25 -7.79 -14.57
N LEU A 595 11.99 -8.22 -14.67
CA LEU A 595 10.94 -7.51 -15.40
C LEU A 595 10.46 -6.32 -14.56
N GLY A 596 11.24 -5.24 -14.52
CA GLY A 596 10.86 -3.94 -13.94
C GLY A 596 9.70 -3.28 -14.70
N TYR A 597 8.59 -3.98 -14.86
CA TYR A 597 7.34 -3.42 -15.36
C TYR A 597 6.41 -3.13 -14.18
N LYS A 598 5.91 -1.89 -14.13
CA LYS A 598 4.75 -1.52 -13.33
C LYS A 598 3.63 -2.53 -13.58
N MET A 599 3.13 -3.15 -12.52
CA MET A 599 2.11 -4.21 -12.54
C MET A 599 0.71 -3.66 -12.86
N ASP A 600 0.50 -3.06 -14.01
CA ASP A 600 -0.84 -2.59 -14.42
C ASP A 600 -1.39 -3.27 -15.69
N GLN A 601 -0.76 -4.36 -16.15
CA GLN A 601 -1.32 -5.14 -17.26
C GLN A 601 -1.46 -6.61 -16.91
N GLN A 602 -2.65 -7.16 -17.16
CA GLN A 602 -3.08 -8.54 -16.94
C GLN A 602 -2.19 -9.53 -17.70
N PHE A 603 -1.59 -10.47 -16.96
CA PHE A 603 -0.91 -11.61 -17.54
C PHE A 603 -1.83 -12.82 -17.47
N SER A 604 -2.21 -13.37 -18.62
CA SER A 604 -2.87 -14.67 -18.71
C SER A 604 -1.81 -15.72 -19.06
N ILE A 605 -1.62 -16.70 -18.17
CA ILE A 605 -0.80 -17.88 -18.47
C ILE A 605 -1.74 -18.92 -19.07
N VAL A 606 -1.56 -19.23 -20.34
CA VAL A 606 -2.32 -20.27 -21.03
C VAL A 606 -1.38 -21.45 -21.24
N THR A 607 -1.67 -22.56 -20.57
CA THR A 607 -1.09 -23.87 -20.89
C THR A 607 -1.96 -24.48 -22.00
N ILE A 608 -1.42 -24.62 -23.18
CA ILE A 608 -2.10 -25.35 -24.26
C ILE A 608 -1.44 -26.74 -24.37
N LEU A 609 -2.24 -27.78 -24.12
CA LEU A 609 -1.91 -29.19 -24.39
C LEU A 609 -1.97 -29.47 -25.88
#